data_e15e08a1363d57f87a61dbf21d5af0e4
#
_entry.id   e15e08a1363d57f87a61dbf21d5af0e4
#
_cell.length_a   1.000
_cell.length_b   1.000
_cell.length_c   1.000
_cell.angle_alpha   90.00
_cell.angle_beta   90.00
_cell.angle_gamma   90.00
#
_symmetry.space_group_name_H-M   'P 1'
#
loop_
_entity.id
_entity.type
_entity.pdbx_description
1 polymer ?
#
loop_
_entity_poly.entity_id
_entity_poly.type
_entity_poly.pdbx_seq_one_letter_code
_entity_poly.pdbx_strand_id
1 'polypeptide(L)'
;MAAEALYLKVKRDIAARINEGAWPAGTYIPSEPDLQQRYRVSRTTVRKAVEDLVNEGVLAIVHGMGTRVVAQRLSLTPATLMSFTQMMISQGIEPGRARVSLTTGPADAEVAAALGIAVDADVVRFSRVCLADGAPVSMNVSYLPLELFAGYDIDRLLDGQSLYAQLEDAFSLVVQ
;
A
#
# COMPACT_ATOMS: atom_id res chain seq x y z
N MET A 1 -17.66 -12.95 20.79
CA MET A 1 -16.37 -12.67 20.12
C MET A 1 -15.83 -13.98 19.61
N ALA A 2 -15.72 -14.18 18.28
CA ALA A 2 -15.17 -15.39 17.70
C ALA A 2 -13.66 -15.44 18.03
N ALA A 3 -13.18 -16.57 18.53
CA ALA A 3 -11.75 -16.78 18.76
C ALA A 3 -11.02 -16.70 17.41
N GLU A 4 -10.06 -15.79 17.29
CA GLU A 4 -9.22 -15.68 16.10
C GLU A 4 -8.52 -17.01 15.83
N ALA A 5 -8.59 -17.51 14.61
CA ALA A 5 -7.97 -18.80 14.27
C ALA A 5 -6.45 -18.74 14.51
N LEU A 6 -5.90 -19.77 15.19
CA LEU A 6 -4.49 -19.81 15.60
C LEU A 6 -3.50 -19.56 14.45
N TYR A 7 -3.81 -19.99 13.22
CA TYR A 7 -2.95 -19.76 12.07
C TYR A 7 -2.87 -18.27 11.68
N LEU A 8 -3.95 -17.49 11.86
CA LEU A 8 -3.95 -16.04 11.61
C LEU A 8 -3.03 -15.31 12.59
N LYS A 9 -3.04 -15.74 13.87
CA LYS A 9 -2.13 -15.20 14.88
C LYS A 9 -0.67 -15.48 14.53
N VAL A 10 -0.35 -16.72 14.12
CA VAL A 10 1.00 -17.12 13.69
C VAL A 10 1.43 -16.34 12.45
N LYS A 11 0.55 -16.24 11.45
CA LYS A 11 0.78 -15.47 10.22
C LYS A 11 1.13 -14.02 10.52
N ARG A 12 0.34 -13.37 11.38
CA ARG A 12 0.54 -11.96 11.76
C ARG A 12 1.87 -11.74 12.50
N ASP A 13 2.25 -12.66 13.43
CA ASP A 13 3.54 -12.55 14.15
C ASP A 13 4.73 -12.75 13.20
N ILE A 14 4.64 -13.69 12.25
CA ILE A 14 5.68 -13.88 11.22
C ILE A 14 5.82 -12.61 10.38
N ALA A 15 4.71 -12.05 9.90
CA ALA A 15 4.71 -10.81 9.11
C ALA A 15 5.30 -9.64 9.90
N ALA A 16 4.92 -9.47 11.18
CA ALA A 16 5.45 -8.43 12.04
C ALA A 16 6.98 -8.53 12.19
N ARG A 17 7.52 -9.74 12.42
CA ARG A 17 8.97 -9.96 12.54
C ARG A 17 9.74 -9.66 11.26
N ILE A 18 9.13 -9.91 10.10
CA ILE A 18 9.71 -9.55 8.80
C ILE A 18 9.73 -8.02 8.67
N ASN A 19 8.63 -7.34 9.01
CA ASN A 19 8.52 -5.89 8.95
C ASN A 19 9.46 -5.17 9.94
N GLU A 20 9.67 -5.75 11.13
CA GLU A 20 10.62 -5.26 12.14
C GLU A 20 12.09 -5.55 11.78
N GLY A 21 12.34 -6.21 10.64
CA GLY A 21 13.70 -6.55 10.19
C GLY A 21 14.35 -7.70 10.95
N ALA A 22 13.64 -8.42 11.83
CA ALA A 22 14.16 -9.58 12.51
C ALA A 22 14.50 -10.73 11.53
N TRP A 23 13.81 -10.78 10.41
CA TRP A 23 14.11 -11.64 9.26
C TRP A 23 14.19 -10.78 7.99
N PRO A 24 15.37 -10.27 7.61
CA PRO A 24 15.54 -9.40 6.44
C PRO A 24 15.18 -10.09 5.12
N ALA A 25 14.84 -9.30 4.10
CA ALA A 25 14.64 -9.80 2.75
C ALA A 25 15.84 -10.60 2.24
N GLY A 26 15.58 -11.72 1.60
CA GLY A 26 16.61 -12.65 1.13
C GLY A 26 17.09 -13.70 2.16
N THR A 27 16.78 -13.52 3.45
CA THR A 27 17.11 -14.50 4.50
C THR A 27 16.04 -15.59 4.63
N TYR A 28 16.34 -16.66 5.36
CA TYR A 28 15.42 -17.75 5.61
C TYR A 28 14.77 -17.57 6.99
N ILE A 29 13.45 -17.79 7.08
CA ILE A 29 12.76 -17.88 8.37
C ILE A 29 13.07 -19.24 9.02
N PRO A 30 12.85 -19.40 10.34
CA PRO A 30 13.00 -20.69 11.02
C PRO A 30 12.17 -21.79 10.32
N SER A 31 12.67 -23.04 10.41
CA SER A 31 11.97 -24.18 9.79
C SER A 31 10.57 -24.41 10.39
N GLU A 32 9.71 -25.15 9.66
CA GLU A 32 8.37 -25.51 10.18
C GLU A 32 8.43 -26.15 11.59
N PRO A 33 9.36 -27.09 11.89
CA PRO A 33 9.49 -27.64 13.25
C PRO A 33 9.85 -26.59 14.29
N ASP A 34 10.76 -25.66 13.98
CA ASP A 34 11.15 -24.58 14.90
C ASP A 34 9.99 -23.62 15.16
N LEU A 35 9.23 -23.30 14.13
CA LEU A 35 8.02 -22.47 14.24
C LEU A 35 6.93 -23.16 15.07
N GLN A 36 6.74 -24.49 14.90
CA GLN A 36 5.82 -25.28 15.75
C GLN A 36 6.20 -25.18 17.22
N GLN A 37 7.48 -25.34 17.53
CA GLN A 37 7.98 -25.25 18.90
C GLN A 37 7.83 -23.83 19.46
N ARG A 38 8.17 -22.82 18.67
CA ARG A 38 8.11 -21.40 19.05
C ARG A 38 6.69 -20.95 19.36
N TYR A 39 5.74 -21.29 18.49
CA TYR A 39 4.33 -20.88 18.64
C TYR A 39 3.46 -21.88 19.41
N ARG A 40 3.99 -23.06 19.74
CA ARG A 40 3.27 -24.15 20.42
C ARG A 40 1.99 -24.54 19.69
N VAL A 41 2.05 -24.67 18.38
CA VAL A 41 0.92 -25.01 17.50
C VAL A 41 1.23 -26.25 16.65
N SER A 42 0.19 -26.84 16.04
CA SER A 42 0.33 -27.98 15.14
C SER A 42 1.09 -27.61 13.86
N ARG A 43 1.67 -28.63 13.20
CA ARG A 43 2.31 -28.47 11.89
C ARG A 43 1.35 -27.89 10.84
N THR A 44 0.10 -28.34 10.84
CA THR A 44 -0.91 -27.84 9.90
C THR A 44 -1.19 -26.35 10.09
N THR A 45 -1.17 -25.87 11.35
CA THR A 45 -1.35 -24.45 11.67
C THR A 45 -0.20 -23.59 11.14
N VAL A 46 1.06 -24.03 11.38
CA VAL A 46 2.25 -23.34 10.86
C VAL A 46 2.25 -23.34 9.34
N ARG A 47 2.01 -24.51 8.73
CA ARG A 47 2.01 -24.66 7.28
C ARG A 47 0.97 -23.76 6.61
N LYS A 48 -0.26 -23.71 7.15
CA LYS A 48 -1.31 -22.80 6.65
C LYS A 48 -0.90 -21.34 6.73
N ALA A 49 -0.27 -20.91 7.84
CA ALA A 49 0.22 -19.54 8.00
C ALA A 49 1.31 -19.20 6.98
N VAL A 50 2.26 -20.13 6.77
CA VAL A 50 3.36 -19.97 5.79
C VAL A 50 2.82 -19.97 4.36
N GLU A 51 1.90 -20.89 4.01
CA GLU A 51 1.26 -20.94 2.68
C GLU A 51 0.53 -19.65 2.37
N ASP A 52 -0.20 -19.07 3.32
CA ASP A 52 -0.88 -17.79 3.14
C ASP A 52 0.13 -16.65 2.87
N LEU A 53 1.26 -16.60 3.60
CA LEU A 53 2.31 -15.62 3.35
C LEU A 53 3.05 -15.83 2.02
N VAL A 54 3.15 -17.08 1.56
CA VAL A 54 3.68 -17.40 0.21
C VAL A 54 2.73 -16.92 -0.88
N ASN A 55 1.42 -17.15 -0.71
CA ASN A 55 0.39 -16.67 -1.64
C ASN A 55 0.33 -15.14 -1.71
N GLU A 56 0.65 -14.46 -0.60
CA GLU A 56 0.77 -13.00 -0.52
C GLU A 56 2.11 -12.46 -1.06
N GLY A 57 3.03 -13.36 -1.44
CA GLY A 57 4.33 -12.98 -1.98
C GLY A 57 5.32 -12.44 -0.93
N VAL A 58 5.02 -12.57 0.36
CA VAL A 58 5.91 -12.20 1.48
C VAL A 58 7.01 -13.23 1.67
N LEU A 59 6.69 -14.50 1.44
CA LEU A 59 7.60 -15.63 1.55
C LEU A 59 7.69 -16.41 0.23
N ALA A 60 8.80 -17.13 0.03
CA ALA A 60 8.95 -18.09 -1.06
C ALA A 60 9.56 -19.41 -0.54
N ILE A 61 8.98 -20.53 -0.93
CA ILE A 61 9.53 -21.84 -0.62
C ILE A 61 10.66 -22.15 -1.60
N VAL A 62 11.86 -22.40 -1.08
CA VAL A 62 13.02 -22.81 -1.87
C VAL A 62 13.25 -24.30 -1.57
N HIS A 63 13.03 -25.12 -2.58
CA HIS A 63 13.12 -26.58 -2.42
C HIS A 63 14.47 -27.02 -1.86
N GLY A 64 14.46 -27.82 -0.80
CA GLY A 64 15.66 -28.31 -0.11
C GLY A 64 16.38 -27.28 0.77
N MET A 65 16.01 -26.01 0.75
CA MET A 65 16.68 -24.95 1.51
C MET A 65 15.80 -24.32 2.59
N GLY A 66 14.48 -24.35 2.45
CA GLY A 66 13.55 -23.78 3.41
C GLY A 66 12.69 -22.65 2.86
N THR A 67 12.14 -21.81 3.73
CA THR A 67 11.27 -20.69 3.38
C THR A 67 12.02 -19.38 3.50
N ARG A 68 12.17 -18.67 2.40
CA ARG A 68 12.92 -17.41 2.29
C ARG A 68 11.99 -16.22 2.31
N VAL A 69 12.40 -15.15 2.99
CA VAL A 69 11.74 -13.84 2.91
C VAL A 69 11.97 -13.25 1.52
N VAL A 70 10.89 -12.96 0.82
CA VAL A 70 10.93 -12.22 -0.45
C VAL A 70 11.00 -10.73 -0.10
N ALA A 71 11.67 -9.92 -0.94
CA ALA A 71 11.60 -8.47 -0.81
C ALA A 71 10.12 -8.06 -0.79
N GLN A 72 9.72 -7.31 0.23
CA GLN A 72 8.33 -6.90 0.41
C GLN A 72 7.81 -6.28 -0.89
N ARG A 73 6.92 -6.97 -1.58
CA ARG A 73 6.07 -6.32 -2.56
C ARG A 73 5.08 -5.51 -1.74
N LEU A 74 5.12 -4.19 -1.89
CA LEU A 74 4.10 -3.31 -1.36
C LEU A 74 2.73 -3.87 -1.77
N SER A 75 1.98 -4.40 -0.81
CA SER A 75 0.64 -4.94 -1.08
C SER A 75 -0.31 -3.76 -1.26
N LEU A 76 -0.45 -3.32 -2.49
CA LEU A 76 -1.46 -2.34 -2.89
C LEU A 76 -2.82 -3.06 -2.99
N THR A 77 -3.38 -3.46 -1.87
CA THR A 77 -4.71 -4.07 -1.86
C THR A 77 -5.76 -2.96 -1.94
N PRO A 78 -6.63 -2.93 -2.95
CA PRO A 78 -7.64 -1.87 -3.14
C PRO A 78 -8.78 -1.88 -2.12
N ALA A 79 -8.73 -2.71 -1.09
CA ALA A 79 -9.86 -2.98 -0.21
C ALA A 79 -10.20 -1.88 0.82
N THR A 80 -9.39 -0.85 0.94
CA THR A 80 -9.68 0.36 1.72
C THR A 80 -9.11 1.55 0.97
N LEU A 81 -9.89 2.59 0.78
CA LEU A 81 -9.45 3.85 0.17
C LEU A 81 -8.46 4.59 1.10
N MET A 82 -7.35 3.92 1.40
CA MET A 82 -6.24 4.51 2.14
C MET A 82 -5.34 5.28 1.18
N SER A 83 -4.93 6.47 1.58
CA SER A 83 -3.91 7.19 0.82
C SER A 83 -2.59 6.39 0.83
N PHE A 84 -1.75 6.56 -0.21
CA PHE A 84 -0.40 5.97 -0.24
C PHE A 84 0.38 6.28 1.05
N THR A 85 0.28 7.50 1.54
CA THR A 85 0.92 7.95 2.79
C THR A 85 0.47 7.14 3.99
N GLN A 86 -0.84 6.98 4.19
CA GLN A 86 -1.40 6.18 5.29
C GLN A 86 -1.01 4.71 5.19
N MET A 87 -1.01 4.16 3.98
CA MET A 87 -0.61 2.79 3.73
C MET A 87 0.86 2.55 4.10
N MET A 88 1.76 3.46 3.72
CA MET A 88 3.18 3.36 4.10
C MET A 88 3.36 3.45 5.61
N ILE A 89 2.75 4.43 6.26
CA ILE A 89 2.81 4.60 7.72
C ILE A 89 2.29 3.36 8.45
N SER A 90 1.19 2.77 7.99
CA SER A 90 0.62 1.55 8.61
C SER A 90 1.55 0.34 8.54
N GLN A 91 2.49 0.34 7.61
CA GLN A 91 3.51 -0.69 7.42
C GLN A 91 4.86 -0.33 8.07
N GLY A 92 4.94 0.82 8.77
CA GLY A 92 6.18 1.31 9.39
C GLY A 92 7.21 1.81 8.38
N ILE A 93 6.79 2.15 7.14
CA ILE A 93 7.63 2.65 6.06
C ILE A 93 7.50 4.17 6.00
N GLU A 94 8.62 4.88 5.84
CA GLU A 94 8.62 6.32 5.67
C GLU A 94 8.10 6.70 4.28
N PRO A 95 6.92 7.36 4.16
CA PRO A 95 6.41 7.80 2.87
C PRO A 95 7.15 9.03 2.39
N GLY A 96 7.53 9.02 1.12
CA GLY A 96 8.12 10.17 0.45
C GLY A 96 7.51 10.43 -0.92
N ARG A 97 7.91 11.53 -1.54
CA ARG A 97 7.50 11.88 -2.89
C ARG A 97 8.61 12.58 -3.65
N ALA A 98 8.60 12.41 -4.96
CA ALA A 98 9.47 13.13 -5.90
C ALA A 98 8.72 13.42 -7.21
N ARG A 99 9.27 14.32 -8.01
CA ARG A 99 8.74 14.65 -9.34
C ARG A 99 7.24 14.94 -9.33
N VAL A 100 6.81 15.79 -8.40
CA VAL A 100 5.42 16.26 -8.34
C VAL A 100 5.17 17.20 -9.50
N SER A 101 4.09 16.99 -10.25
CA SER A 101 3.67 17.89 -11.31
C SER A 101 2.15 18.03 -11.33
N LEU A 102 1.70 19.24 -11.67
CA LEU A 102 0.31 19.60 -11.78
C LEU A 102 0.11 20.31 -13.12
N THR A 103 -0.88 19.87 -13.88
CA THR A 103 -1.28 20.51 -15.15
C THR A 103 -2.80 20.52 -15.23
N THR A 104 -3.34 21.48 -15.97
CA THR A 104 -4.77 21.56 -16.28
C THR A 104 -4.98 21.35 -17.78
N GLY A 105 -6.11 20.77 -18.16
CA GLY A 105 -6.47 20.57 -19.55
C GLY A 105 -7.76 19.77 -19.69
N PRO A 106 -8.22 19.55 -20.93
CA PRO A 106 -9.46 18.84 -21.21
C PRO A 106 -9.37 17.36 -20.85
N ALA A 107 -10.46 16.81 -20.31
CA ALA A 107 -10.61 15.38 -20.05
C ALA A 107 -10.82 14.64 -21.39
N ASP A 108 -10.04 13.58 -21.61
CA ASP A 108 -10.34 12.63 -22.66
C ASP A 108 -11.60 11.80 -22.33
N ALA A 109 -12.04 10.97 -23.27
CA ALA A 109 -13.27 10.20 -23.12
C ALA A 109 -13.21 9.20 -21.95
N GLU A 110 -12.04 8.63 -21.64
CA GLU A 110 -11.85 7.67 -20.55
C GLU A 110 -11.93 8.37 -19.19
N VAL A 111 -11.20 9.47 -19.03
CA VAL A 111 -11.21 10.30 -17.82
C VAL A 111 -12.59 10.90 -17.57
N ALA A 112 -13.23 11.43 -18.62
CA ALA A 112 -14.58 12.00 -18.52
C ALA A 112 -15.60 10.96 -18.06
N ALA A 113 -15.57 9.76 -18.64
CA ALA A 113 -16.46 8.66 -18.25
C ALA A 113 -16.21 8.22 -16.79
N ALA A 114 -14.95 8.10 -16.37
CA ALA A 114 -14.58 7.71 -15.01
C ALA A 114 -15.02 8.74 -13.95
N LEU A 115 -14.94 10.03 -14.28
CA LEU A 115 -15.32 11.14 -13.38
C LEU A 115 -16.80 11.52 -13.47
N GLY A 116 -17.55 11.00 -14.45
CA GLY A 116 -18.95 11.37 -14.67
C GLY A 116 -19.14 12.81 -15.15
N ILE A 117 -18.18 13.37 -15.89
CA ILE A 117 -18.18 14.73 -16.43
C ILE A 117 -18.27 14.70 -17.97
N ALA A 118 -18.48 15.87 -18.58
CA ALA A 118 -18.48 15.98 -20.04
C ALA A 118 -17.06 15.72 -20.61
N VAL A 119 -17.01 15.15 -21.82
CA VAL A 119 -15.75 15.09 -22.59
C VAL A 119 -15.30 16.52 -22.86
N ASP A 120 -14.01 16.76 -22.84
CA ASP A 120 -13.36 18.07 -22.93
C ASP A 120 -13.63 19.03 -21.75
N ALA A 121 -14.34 18.60 -20.68
CA ALA A 121 -14.37 19.36 -19.45
C ALA A 121 -12.97 19.46 -18.82
N ASP A 122 -12.63 20.62 -18.27
CA ASP A 122 -11.31 20.83 -17.70
C ASP A 122 -11.09 20.02 -16.43
N VAL A 123 -9.93 19.36 -16.36
CA VAL A 123 -9.46 18.60 -15.21
C VAL A 123 -8.08 19.05 -14.76
N VAL A 124 -7.82 18.90 -13.47
CA VAL A 124 -6.47 18.94 -12.90
C VAL A 124 -5.87 17.55 -13.00
N ARG A 125 -4.73 17.43 -13.67
CA ARG A 125 -3.90 16.22 -13.69
C ARG A 125 -2.76 16.40 -12.71
N PHE A 126 -2.82 15.70 -11.61
CA PHE A 126 -1.80 15.67 -10.56
C PHE A 126 -0.99 14.39 -10.64
N SER A 127 0.31 14.48 -10.83
CA SER A 127 1.19 13.31 -10.90
C SER A 127 2.36 13.43 -9.94
N ARG A 128 2.78 12.28 -9.37
CA ARG A 128 3.90 12.20 -8.46
C ARG A 128 4.56 10.83 -8.49
N VAL A 129 5.86 10.79 -8.25
CA VAL A 129 6.58 9.55 -7.91
C VAL A 129 6.48 9.37 -6.39
N CYS A 130 5.98 8.23 -5.97
CA CYS A 130 5.86 7.85 -4.57
C CYS A 130 7.12 7.12 -4.11
N LEU A 131 7.63 7.49 -2.95
CA LEU A 131 8.83 6.89 -2.37
C LEU A 131 8.46 6.11 -1.10
N ALA A 132 9.15 5.00 -0.88
CA ALA A 132 9.14 4.23 0.36
C ALA A 132 10.59 4.18 0.88
N ASP A 133 10.85 4.69 2.08
CA ASP A 133 12.20 4.82 2.65
C ASP A 133 13.19 5.46 1.66
N GLY A 134 12.74 6.49 0.95
CA GLY A 134 13.54 7.23 -0.05
C GLY A 134 13.67 6.55 -1.42
N ALA A 135 13.26 5.29 -1.58
CA ALA A 135 13.30 4.57 -2.86
C ALA A 135 12.00 4.76 -3.67
N PRO A 136 12.06 5.00 -5.00
CA PRO A 136 10.88 5.11 -5.85
C PRO A 136 10.19 3.77 -6.01
N VAL A 137 8.88 3.72 -5.71
CA VAL A 137 8.09 2.48 -5.74
C VAL A 137 6.89 2.53 -6.68
N SER A 138 6.32 3.71 -6.94
CA SER A 138 5.21 3.87 -7.88
C SER A 138 5.15 5.28 -8.42
N MET A 139 4.46 5.45 -9.56
CA MET A 139 4.02 6.74 -10.05
C MET A 139 2.49 6.78 -9.99
N ASN A 140 1.96 7.77 -9.28
CA ASN A 140 0.53 7.98 -9.19
C ASN A 140 0.13 9.16 -10.09
N VAL A 141 -0.94 8.97 -10.83
CA VAL A 141 -1.60 10.03 -11.59
C VAL A 141 -3.06 10.10 -11.14
N SER A 142 -3.49 11.28 -10.74
CA SER A 142 -4.87 11.56 -10.33
C SER A 142 -5.48 12.62 -11.21
N TYR A 143 -6.74 12.42 -11.59
CA TYR A 143 -7.52 13.39 -12.32
C TYR A 143 -8.64 13.89 -11.41
N LEU A 144 -8.83 15.19 -11.37
CA LEU A 144 -9.81 15.88 -10.51
C LEU A 144 -10.54 16.90 -11.37
N PRO A 145 -11.89 17.00 -11.32
CA PRO A 145 -12.61 18.05 -12.03
C PRO A 145 -12.12 19.43 -11.59
N LEU A 146 -11.76 20.30 -12.55
CA LEU A 146 -11.23 21.64 -12.22
C LEU A 146 -12.26 22.48 -11.47
N GLU A 147 -13.54 22.25 -11.69
CA GLU A 147 -14.64 22.95 -11.01
C GLU A 147 -14.64 22.77 -9.49
N LEU A 148 -14.09 21.67 -8.97
CA LEU A 148 -13.93 21.45 -7.52
C LEU A 148 -13.02 22.49 -6.88
N PHE A 149 -12.15 23.12 -7.67
CA PHE A 149 -11.14 24.06 -7.20
C PHE A 149 -11.57 25.53 -7.39
N ALA A 150 -12.86 25.80 -7.62
CA ALA A 150 -13.35 27.16 -7.74
C ALA A 150 -13.01 27.99 -6.49
N GLY A 151 -12.14 28.98 -6.63
CA GLY A 151 -11.64 29.82 -5.53
C GLY A 151 -10.52 29.20 -4.67
N TYR A 152 -10.01 28.04 -5.04
CA TYR A 152 -8.88 27.37 -4.38
C TYR A 152 -7.63 27.48 -5.25
N ASP A 153 -6.51 27.79 -4.61
CA ASP A 153 -5.20 27.79 -5.25
C ASP A 153 -4.70 26.36 -5.42
N ILE A 154 -4.81 25.81 -6.64
CA ILE A 154 -4.44 24.43 -6.96
C ILE A 154 -2.94 24.15 -6.75
N ASP A 155 -2.07 25.15 -6.79
CA ASP A 155 -0.63 24.97 -6.58
C ASP A 155 -0.33 24.51 -5.16
N ARG A 156 -1.23 24.71 -4.20
CA ARG A 156 -1.12 24.14 -2.85
C ARG A 156 -1.08 22.62 -2.82
N LEU A 157 -1.62 21.95 -3.84
CA LEU A 157 -1.52 20.51 -3.98
C LEU A 157 -0.06 20.04 -4.14
N LEU A 158 0.81 20.93 -4.63
CA LEU A 158 2.22 20.65 -4.78
C LEU A 158 2.97 20.55 -3.42
N ASP A 159 2.46 21.18 -2.37
CA ASP A 159 3.13 21.27 -1.07
C ASP A 159 2.72 20.16 -0.09
N GLY A 160 1.52 19.61 -0.21
CA GLY A 160 0.97 18.62 0.72
C GLY A 160 1.57 17.22 0.55
N GLN A 161 1.68 16.47 1.62
CA GLN A 161 2.21 15.10 1.60
C GLN A 161 1.18 14.07 1.09
N SER A 162 -0.09 14.24 1.43
CA SER A 162 -1.19 13.35 1.03
C SER A 162 -2.24 14.14 0.26
N LEU A 163 -2.51 13.74 -0.99
CA LEU A 163 -3.58 14.33 -1.79
C LEU A 163 -4.94 14.20 -1.10
N TYR A 164 -5.24 13.04 -0.51
CA TYR A 164 -6.51 12.81 0.16
C TYR A 164 -6.70 13.72 1.37
N ALA A 165 -5.67 13.85 2.22
CA ALA A 165 -5.74 14.76 3.35
C ALA A 165 -5.97 16.22 2.91
N GLN A 166 -5.33 16.66 1.83
CA GLN A 166 -5.53 17.99 1.30
C GLN A 166 -6.96 18.21 0.76
N LEU A 167 -7.55 17.21 0.08
CA LEU A 167 -8.91 17.27 -0.41
C LEU A 167 -9.92 17.25 0.75
N GLU A 168 -9.68 16.47 1.80
CA GLU A 168 -10.50 16.44 3.01
C GLU A 168 -10.48 17.80 3.72
N ASP A 169 -9.29 18.39 3.92
CA ASP A 169 -9.11 19.66 4.60
C ASP A 169 -9.69 20.83 3.80
N ALA A 170 -9.48 20.84 2.48
CA ALA A 170 -9.89 21.96 1.63
C ALA A 170 -11.39 21.95 1.29
N PHE A 171 -11.98 20.78 1.10
CA PHE A 171 -13.34 20.63 0.55
C PHE A 171 -14.29 19.86 1.45
N SER A 172 -13.87 19.47 2.67
CA SER A 172 -14.65 18.61 3.58
C SER A 172 -15.13 17.31 2.89
N LEU A 173 -14.37 16.83 1.91
CA LEU A 173 -14.63 15.59 1.21
C LEU A 173 -14.09 14.44 2.05
N VAL A 174 -14.94 13.50 2.43
CA VAL A 174 -14.51 12.25 3.07
C VAL A 174 -14.31 11.22 1.96
N VAL A 175 -13.07 10.79 1.77
CA VAL A 175 -12.74 9.70 0.84
C VAL A 175 -13.06 8.37 1.53
N GLN A 176 -14.18 7.76 1.14
CA GLN A 176 -14.68 6.49 1.71
C GLN A 176 -14.41 5.32 0.79
#